data_60057680a9d15c2da067a97c5d03044f
#
_entry.id   60057680a9d15c2da067a97c5d03044f
#
_cell.length_a   1.000
_cell.length_b   1.000
_cell.length_c   1.000
_cell.angle_alpha   90.00
_cell.angle_beta   90.00
_cell.angle_gamma   90.00
#
_symmetry.space_group_name_H-M   'P 1'
#
loop_
_entity.id
_entity.type
_entity.pdbx_description
1 polymer ?
#
loop_
_entity_poly.entity_id
_entity_poly.type
_entity_poly.pdbx_seq_one_letter_code
_entity_poly.pdbx_strand_id
1 'polypeptide(L)'
;MLNIAICDDDDLIAHQIESVLHNIGDEENVKIDTDVFYSGNNLVREISSGKKFDLIYMDIQMENGDGITAAKNIRKKDEDAMIIFISSYDRYVMELFRLDVFSFIRKPIDRDSFAQIFLEANQRICSRNHFFSFKYKSQEYKVLSKEILYFESKARQINIHVRDGNKYVFNGKLSEVEKGLSSGKVTFLRIHQSYLVNYLLIKSRSKSNVTLINGEVLPISEDRQKEYGRLLRGDIYV
;
A
#
# COMPACT_ATOMS: atom_id res chain seq x y z
N MET A 1 2.67 -12.24 -0.25
CA MET A 1 1.50 -12.83 -0.90
C MET A 1 0.68 -11.66 -1.37
N LEU A 2 0.26 -11.65 -2.61
CA LEU A 2 -0.51 -10.59 -3.23
C LEU A 2 -2.00 -10.98 -3.15
N ASN A 3 -2.82 -10.15 -2.49
CA ASN A 3 -4.24 -10.41 -2.34
C ASN A 3 -4.99 -9.75 -3.49
N ILE A 4 -5.67 -10.55 -4.31
CA ILE A 4 -6.32 -10.09 -5.54
C ILE A 4 -7.82 -10.39 -5.48
N ALA A 5 -8.64 -9.37 -5.75
CA ALA A 5 -10.06 -9.57 -6.02
C ALA A 5 -10.31 -9.65 -7.53
N ILE A 6 -11.15 -10.58 -7.93
CA ILE A 6 -11.67 -10.69 -9.31
C ILE A 6 -13.18 -10.48 -9.22
N CYS A 7 -13.71 -9.50 -9.93
CA CYS A 7 -15.12 -9.15 -9.89
C CYS A 7 -15.70 -9.11 -11.31
N ASP A 8 -16.42 -10.16 -11.68
CA ASP A 8 -17.07 -10.35 -12.97
C ASP A 8 -18.30 -11.24 -12.76
N ASP A 9 -19.45 -10.90 -13.34
CA ASP A 9 -20.67 -11.71 -13.19
C ASP A 9 -20.71 -12.92 -14.13
N ASP A 10 -19.80 -12.97 -15.10
CA ASP A 10 -19.56 -14.15 -15.93
C ASP A 10 -18.54 -15.09 -15.23
N ASP A 11 -19.05 -16.21 -14.73
CA ASP A 11 -18.28 -17.24 -14.03
C ASP A 11 -17.11 -17.78 -14.88
N LEU A 12 -17.30 -17.97 -16.19
CA LEU A 12 -16.25 -18.46 -17.09
C LEU A 12 -15.12 -17.44 -17.23
N ILE A 13 -15.45 -16.16 -17.33
CA ILE A 13 -14.45 -15.09 -17.43
C ILE A 13 -13.71 -14.94 -16.10
N ALA A 14 -14.42 -14.95 -14.98
CA ALA A 14 -13.80 -14.87 -13.64
C ALA A 14 -12.78 -16.00 -13.44
N HIS A 15 -13.14 -17.25 -13.75
CA HIS A 15 -12.24 -18.39 -13.66
C HIS A 15 -11.08 -18.32 -14.68
N GLN A 16 -11.32 -17.81 -15.89
CA GLN A 16 -10.25 -17.58 -16.86
C GLN A 16 -9.21 -16.59 -16.31
N ILE A 17 -9.65 -15.47 -15.74
CA ILE A 17 -8.77 -14.47 -15.12
C ILE A 17 -7.97 -15.11 -13.97
N GLU A 18 -8.63 -15.84 -13.10
CA GLU A 18 -8.00 -16.54 -11.98
C GLU A 18 -6.92 -17.51 -12.45
N SER A 19 -7.25 -18.35 -13.43
CA SER A 19 -6.31 -19.33 -14.01
C SER A 19 -5.09 -18.64 -14.65
N VAL A 20 -5.30 -17.57 -15.41
CA VAL A 20 -4.20 -16.80 -16.03
C VAL A 20 -3.32 -16.17 -14.98
N LEU A 21 -3.90 -15.61 -13.91
CA LEU A 21 -3.15 -15.01 -12.79
C LEU A 21 -2.28 -16.03 -12.08
N HIS A 22 -2.82 -17.21 -11.74
CA HIS A 22 -2.05 -18.26 -11.07
C HIS A 22 -0.91 -18.78 -11.94
N ASN A 23 -1.16 -18.98 -13.24
CA ASN A 23 -0.11 -19.40 -14.18
C ASN A 23 1.03 -18.39 -14.26
N ILE A 24 0.71 -17.07 -14.37
CA ILE A 24 1.74 -16.03 -14.37
C ILE A 24 2.43 -15.96 -13.01
N GLY A 25 1.69 -16.11 -11.90
CA GLY A 25 2.25 -16.15 -10.56
C GLY A 25 3.30 -17.24 -10.38
N ASP A 26 3.03 -18.44 -10.90
CA ASP A 26 3.95 -19.58 -10.85
C ASP A 26 5.18 -19.34 -11.72
N GLU A 27 4.99 -18.83 -12.96
CA GLU A 27 6.09 -18.51 -13.89
C GLU A 27 7.03 -17.42 -13.31
N GLU A 28 6.48 -16.40 -12.68
CA GLU A 28 7.21 -15.23 -12.16
C GLU A 28 7.58 -15.35 -10.67
N ASN A 29 7.26 -16.49 -10.05
CA ASN A 29 7.48 -16.75 -8.61
C ASN A 29 6.81 -15.71 -7.69
N VAL A 30 5.61 -15.24 -8.06
CA VAL A 30 4.77 -14.32 -7.30
C VAL A 30 3.69 -15.13 -6.58
N LYS A 31 3.69 -15.11 -5.23
CA LYS A 31 2.64 -15.76 -4.45
C LYS A 31 1.36 -14.93 -4.49
N ILE A 32 0.30 -15.51 -5.03
CA ILE A 32 -1.01 -14.90 -5.23
C ILE A 32 -2.05 -15.60 -4.36
N ASP A 33 -3.00 -14.84 -3.84
CA ASP A 33 -4.23 -15.31 -3.22
C ASP A 33 -5.39 -14.57 -3.89
N THR A 34 -6.40 -15.30 -4.37
CA THR A 34 -7.51 -14.77 -5.16
C THR A 34 -8.84 -14.97 -4.46
N ASP A 35 -9.71 -13.95 -4.51
CA ASP A 35 -11.10 -14.03 -4.14
C ASP A 35 -11.97 -13.61 -5.34
N VAL A 36 -12.95 -14.44 -5.70
CA VAL A 36 -13.87 -14.18 -6.81
C VAL A 36 -15.18 -13.61 -6.30
N PHE A 37 -15.66 -12.57 -6.96
CA PHE A 37 -16.94 -11.89 -6.69
C PHE A 37 -17.75 -11.78 -7.96
N TYR A 38 -19.02 -12.11 -7.89
CA TYR A 38 -19.97 -12.06 -9.03
C TYR A 38 -20.83 -10.79 -9.01
N SER A 39 -20.52 -9.84 -8.15
CA SER A 39 -21.16 -8.54 -8.13
C SER A 39 -20.31 -7.49 -7.43
N GLY A 40 -20.32 -6.25 -7.97
CA GLY A 40 -19.63 -5.12 -7.36
C GLY A 40 -20.10 -4.80 -5.93
N ASN A 41 -21.38 -5.03 -5.65
CA ASN A 41 -21.95 -4.81 -4.31
C ASN A 41 -21.37 -5.77 -3.26
N ASN A 42 -21.13 -7.03 -3.62
CA ASN A 42 -20.52 -8.02 -2.73
C ASN A 42 -19.07 -7.65 -2.42
N LEU A 43 -18.30 -7.27 -3.43
CA LEU A 43 -16.92 -6.82 -3.24
C LEU A 43 -16.85 -5.57 -2.33
N VAL A 44 -17.70 -4.56 -2.57
CA VAL A 44 -17.77 -3.34 -1.73
C VAL A 44 -18.11 -3.69 -0.29
N ARG A 45 -19.00 -4.64 -0.06
CA ARG A 45 -19.38 -5.10 1.30
C ARG A 45 -18.19 -5.74 2.02
N GLU A 46 -17.43 -6.62 1.34
CA GLU A 46 -16.24 -7.28 1.91
C GLU A 46 -15.17 -6.25 2.27
N ILE A 47 -14.89 -5.30 1.39
CA ILE A 47 -13.94 -4.21 1.68
C ILE A 47 -14.44 -3.34 2.85
N SER A 48 -15.74 -3.07 2.92
CA SER A 48 -16.33 -2.31 4.02
C SER A 48 -16.29 -3.05 5.37
N SER A 49 -16.23 -4.39 5.35
CA SER A 49 -16.02 -5.21 6.56
C SER A 49 -14.56 -5.26 7.02
N GLY A 50 -13.65 -4.65 6.27
CA GLY A 50 -12.22 -4.55 6.61
C GLY A 50 -11.29 -5.45 5.80
N LYS A 51 -11.81 -6.26 4.86
CA LYS A 51 -10.98 -7.04 3.95
C LYS A 51 -10.19 -6.13 3.02
N LYS A 52 -8.91 -6.42 2.81
CA LYS A 52 -8.00 -5.61 1.99
C LYS A 52 -7.52 -6.41 0.80
N PHE A 53 -7.50 -5.74 -0.36
CA PHE A 53 -6.93 -6.26 -1.59
C PHE A 53 -5.83 -5.33 -2.10
N ASP A 54 -4.75 -5.89 -2.59
CA ASP A 54 -3.67 -5.13 -3.22
C ASP A 54 -4.04 -4.75 -4.66
N LEU A 55 -4.77 -5.65 -5.36
CA LEU A 55 -5.17 -5.50 -6.75
C LEU A 55 -6.62 -5.98 -6.93
N ILE A 56 -7.38 -5.27 -7.73
CA ILE A 56 -8.77 -5.58 -8.05
C ILE A 56 -8.94 -5.59 -9.57
N TYR A 57 -9.30 -6.73 -10.11
CA TYR A 57 -9.81 -6.84 -11.48
C TYR A 57 -11.33 -6.70 -11.46
N MET A 58 -11.87 -5.79 -12.26
CA MET A 58 -13.27 -5.40 -12.21
C MET A 58 -13.88 -5.34 -13.60
N ASP A 59 -14.96 -6.10 -13.85
CA ASP A 59 -15.77 -5.80 -15.04
C ASP A 59 -16.56 -4.50 -14.84
N ILE A 60 -16.77 -3.78 -15.91
CA ILE A 60 -17.56 -2.54 -15.92
C ILE A 60 -19.04 -2.86 -15.86
N GLN A 61 -19.50 -3.81 -16.67
CA GLN A 61 -20.92 -4.14 -16.82
C GLN A 61 -21.25 -5.47 -16.17
N MET A 62 -21.98 -5.41 -15.08
CA MET A 62 -22.48 -6.56 -14.33
C MET A 62 -23.97 -6.40 -14.07
N GLU A 63 -24.73 -7.50 -14.12
CA GLU A 63 -26.19 -7.48 -13.88
C GLU A 63 -26.57 -6.92 -12.51
N ASN A 64 -25.77 -7.20 -11.48
CA ASN A 64 -26.01 -6.84 -10.09
C ASN A 64 -25.01 -5.81 -9.54
N GLY A 65 -24.87 -4.69 -10.23
CA GLY A 65 -24.04 -3.58 -9.77
C GLY A 65 -22.92 -3.23 -10.76
N ASP A 66 -23.00 -2.02 -11.24
CA ASP A 66 -22.04 -1.40 -12.14
C ASP A 66 -20.64 -1.30 -11.50
N GLY A 67 -19.62 -1.81 -12.21
CA GLY A 67 -18.22 -1.80 -11.73
C GLY A 67 -17.67 -0.40 -11.49
N ILE A 68 -18.13 0.61 -12.24
CA ILE A 68 -17.74 2.01 -12.03
C ILE A 68 -18.24 2.51 -10.68
N THR A 69 -19.52 2.23 -10.36
CA THR A 69 -20.09 2.59 -9.06
C THR A 69 -19.43 1.84 -7.92
N ALA A 70 -19.12 0.56 -8.11
CA ALA A 70 -18.37 -0.23 -7.13
C ALA A 70 -16.98 0.39 -6.88
N ALA A 71 -16.23 0.73 -7.93
CA ALA A 71 -14.92 1.38 -7.81
C ALA A 71 -14.98 2.73 -7.08
N LYS A 72 -16.00 3.56 -7.36
CA LYS A 72 -16.25 4.81 -6.62
C LYS A 72 -16.43 4.57 -5.11
N ASN A 73 -17.17 3.53 -4.75
CA ASN A 73 -17.40 3.18 -3.35
C ASN A 73 -16.17 2.56 -2.68
N ILE A 74 -15.39 1.77 -3.42
CA ILE A 74 -14.10 1.23 -2.95
C ILE A 74 -13.14 2.36 -2.65
N ARG A 75 -12.98 3.34 -3.54
CA ARG A 75 -12.08 4.48 -3.35
C ARG A 75 -12.37 5.29 -2.08
N LYS A 76 -13.64 5.39 -1.67
CA LYS A 76 -14.02 6.04 -0.40
C LYS A 76 -13.54 5.30 0.85
N LYS A 77 -13.19 4.02 0.73
CA LYS A 77 -12.80 3.13 1.83
C LYS A 77 -11.34 2.69 1.75
N ASP A 78 -10.84 2.55 0.54
CA ASP A 78 -9.49 2.11 0.24
C ASP A 78 -8.95 2.87 -0.97
N GLU A 79 -8.04 3.81 -0.72
CA GLU A 79 -7.35 4.59 -1.75
C GLU A 79 -6.14 3.84 -2.31
N ASP A 80 -5.62 2.84 -1.57
CA ASP A 80 -4.39 2.13 -1.90
C ASP A 80 -4.58 0.97 -2.89
N ALA A 81 -5.74 0.29 -2.87
CA ALA A 81 -6.01 -0.84 -3.77
C ALA A 81 -5.87 -0.41 -5.23
N MET A 82 -5.09 -1.15 -6.02
CA MET A 82 -5.04 -0.91 -7.46
C MET A 82 -6.27 -1.50 -8.14
N ILE A 83 -6.87 -0.76 -9.07
CA ILE A 83 -8.02 -1.24 -9.84
C ILE A 83 -7.63 -1.31 -11.31
N ILE A 84 -7.85 -2.48 -11.91
CA ILE A 84 -7.74 -2.75 -13.34
C ILE A 84 -9.14 -3.13 -13.83
N PHE A 85 -9.67 -2.38 -14.80
CA PHE A 85 -10.90 -2.75 -15.41
C PHE A 85 -10.67 -3.75 -16.56
N ILE A 86 -11.58 -4.72 -16.69
CA ILE A 86 -11.61 -5.67 -17.80
C ILE A 86 -12.99 -5.58 -18.45
N SER A 87 -13.09 -5.12 -19.69
CA SER A 87 -14.39 -4.96 -20.35
C SER A 87 -14.31 -5.02 -21.88
N SER A 88 -15.44 -5.34 -22.50
CA SER A 88 -15.61 -5.27 -23.96
C SER A 88 -15.89 -3.85 -24.47
N TYR A 89 -16.10 -2.88 -23.59
CA TYR A 89 -16.64 -1.56 -23.96
C TYR A 89 -15.64 -0.42 -23.75
N ASP A 90 -15.14 0.15 -24.82
CA ASP A 90 -14.18 1.27 -24.83
C ASP A 90 -14.80 2.63 -24.44
N ARG A 91 -16.11 2.77 -24.48
CA ARG A 91 -16.83 4.05 -24.25
C ARG A 91 -16.69 4.61 -22.83
N TYR A 92 -16.32 3.76 -21.87
CA TYR A 92 -16.18 4.16 -20.45
C TYR A 92 -14.80 4.68 -20.09
N VAL A 93 -13.83 4.59 -21.00
CA VAL A 93 -12.41 4.97 -20.72
C VAL A 93 -12.29 6.38 -20.16
N MET A 94 -13.10 7.34 -20.66
CA MET A 94 -13.07 8.72 -20.16
C MET A 94 -13.60 8.88 -18.73
N GLU A 95 -14.53 8.02 -18.28
CA GLU A 95 -14.98 8.01 -16.86
C GLU A 95 -13.95 7.41 -15.94
N LEU A 96 -13.19 6.43 -16.42
CA LEU A 96 -12.17 5.72 -15.65
C LEU A 96 -11.00 6.63 -15.25
N PHE A 97 -10.66 7.64 -16.07
CA PHE A 97 -9.62 8.62 -15.73
C PHE A 97 -9.88 9.38 -14.41
N ARG A 98 -11.15 9.47 -13.98
CA ARG A 98 -11.55 10.15 -12.74
C ARG A 98 -11.49 9.26 -11.50
N LEU A 99 -11.20 7.96 -11.66
CA LEU A 99 -11.30 6.95 -10.61
C LEU A 99 -9.93 6.46 -10.11
N ASP A 100 -8.84 7.10 -10.52
CA ASP A 100 -7.47 6.63 -10.22
C ASP A 100 -7.30 5.13 -10.55
N VAL A 101 -7.66 4.77 -11.79
CA VAL A 101 -7.57 3.41 -12.32
C VAL A 101 -6.13 3.16 -12.75
N PHE A 102 -5.59 1.99 -12.42
CA PHE A 102 -4.24 1.63 -12.82
C PHE A 102 -4.14 1.33 -14.31
N SER A 103 -5.08 0.53 -14.83
CA SER A 103 -5.09 0.14 -16.24
C SER A 103 -6.49 -0.34 -16.67
N PHE A 104 -6.61 -0.58 -17.98
CA PHE A 104 -7.78 -1.15 -18.62
C PHE A 104 -7.34 -2.29 -19.54
N ILE A 105 -8.05 -3.42 -19.48
CA ILE A 105 -7.83 -4.59 -20.33
C ILE A 105 -9.11 -4.83 -21.16
N ARG A 106 -8.95 -4.94 -22.45
CA ARG A 106 -10.07 -5.22 -23.35
C ARG A 106 -10.34 -6.72 -23.46
N LYS A 107 -11.62 -7.12 -23.37
CA LYS A 107 -12.06 -8.48 -23.71
C LYS A 107 -12.10 -8.65 -25.26
N PRO A 108 -11.65 -9.77 -25.85
CA PRO A 108 -11.12 -10.97 -25.19
C PRO A 108 -9.72 -10.71 -24.59
N ILE A 109 -9.41 -11.40 -23.49
CA ILE A 109 -8.17 -11.20 -22.76
C ILE A 109 -7.00 -11.80 -23.55
N ASP A 110 -6.08 -10.93 -23.96
CA ASP A 110 -4.79 -11.32 -24.50
C ASP A 110 -3.83 -11.61 -23.34
N ARG A 111 -3.26 -12.82 -23.31
CA ARG A 111 -2.43 -13.29 -22.22
C ARG A 111 -1.18 -12.43 -22.01
N ASP A 112 -0.53 -12.02 -23.09
CA ASP A 112 0.76 -11.32 -23.00
C ASP A 112 0.55 -9.90 -22.50
N SER A 113 -0.45 -9.18 -23.01
CA SER A 113 -0.86 -7.86 -22.52
C SER A 113 -1.33 -7.93 -21.05
N PHE A 114 -2.07 -8.97 -20.68
CA PHE A 114 -2.52 -9.19 -19.31
C PHE A 114 -1.34 -9.41 -18.38
N ALA A 115 -0.38 -10.26 -18.75
CA ALA A 115 0.82 -10.54 -17.99
C ALA A 115 1.67 -9.27 -17.78
N GLN A 116 1.87 -8.47 -18.83
CA GLN A 116 2.60 -7.21 -18.72
C GLN A 116 1.96 -6.27 -17.72
N ILE A 117 0.64 -6.04 -17.82
CA ILE A 117 -0.11 -5.15 -16.93
C ILE A 117 -0.06 -5.66 -15.48
N PHE A 118 -0.21 -6.99 -15.28
CA PHE A 118 -0.09 -7.60 -13.96
C PHE A 118 1.30 -7.39 -13.35
N LEU A 119 2.36 -7.62 -14.11
CA LEU A 119 3.75 -7.45 -13.63
C LEU A 119 4.06 -5.99 -13.30
N GLU A 120 3.58 -5.03 -14.10
CA GLU A 120 3.68 -3.60 -13.81
C GLU A 120 2.93 -3.24 -12.51
N ALA A 121 1.69 -3.76 -12.33
CA ALA A 121 0.92 -3.57 -11.10
C ALA A 121 1.63 -4.16 -9.89
N ASN A 122 2.11 -5.42 -9.98
CA ASN A 122 2.85 -6.08 -8.93
C ASN A 122 4.13 -5.31 -8.55
N GLN A 123 4.91 -4.86 -9.54
CA GLN A 123 6.09 -4.03 -9.29
C GLN A 123 5.73 -2.75 -8.54
N ARG A 124 4.61 -2.10 -8.91
CA ARG A 124 4.14 -0.88 -8.25
C ARG A 124 3.63 -1.14 -6.83
N ILE A 125 2.91 -2.25 -6.60
CA ILE A 125 2.46 -2.69 -5.27
C ILE A 125 3.66 -3.04 -4.39
N CYS A 126 4.60 -3.84 -4.89
CA CYS A 126 5.83 -4.18 -4.18
C CYS A 126 6.64 -2.93 -3.84
N SER A 127 6.67 -1.94 -4.74
CA SER A 127 7.35 -0.67 -4.49
C SER A 127 6.63 0.23 -3.47
N ARG A 128 5.32 0.07 -3.27
CA ARG A 128 4.53 0.74 -2.19
C ARG A 128 4.69 0.01 -0.86
N ASN A 129 4.82 -1.32 -0.88
CA ASN A 129 4.93 -2.19 0.29
C ASN A 129 6.40 -2.47 0.64
N HIS A 130 7.16 -1.41 0.97
CA HIS A 130 8.50 -1.61 1.52
C HIS A 130 8.39 -2.19 2.92
N PHE A 131 8.96 -3.39 3.11
CA PHE A 131 9.10 -4.00 4.41
C PHE A 131 10.43 -3.62 5.04
N PHE A 132 10.39 -3.22 6.30
CA PHE A 132 11.57 -3.18 7.13
C PHE A 132 11.79 -4.56 7.73
N SER A 133 12.93 -5.20 7.41
CA SER A 133 13.29 -6.53 7.90
C SER A 133 14.35 -6.42 8.99
N PHE A 134 14.18 -7.17 10.08
CA PHE A 134 15.15 -7.21 11.16
C PHE A 134 15.18 -8.60 11.80
N LYS A 135 16.30 -8.92 12.51
CA LYS A 135 16.46 -10.18 13.23
C LYS A 135 16.36 -9.96 14.73
N TYR A 136 15.55 -10.79 15.39
CA TYR A 136 15.47 -10.83 16.84
C TYR A 136 15.35 -12.28 17.31
N LYS A 137 16.20 -12.71 18.28
CA LYS A 137 16.25 -14.07 18.79
C LYS A 137 16.29 -15.15 17.69
N SER A 138 17.16 -14.98 16.70
CA SER A 138 17.35 -15.91 15.55
C SER A 138 16.17 -16.02 14.60
N GLN A 139 15.13 -15.23 14.75
CA GLN A 139 14.01 -15.16 13.83
C GLN A 139 14.08 -13.86 13.00
N GLU A 140 13.68 -13.95 11.73
CA GLU A 140 13.53 -12.79 10.85
C GLU A 140 12.10 -12.29 10.90
N TYR A 141 11.96 -10.98 11.13
CA TYR A 141 10.69 -10.27 11.17
C TYR A 141 10.62 -9.28 10.03
N LYS A 142 9.42 -9.07 9.50
CA LYS A 142 9.11 -8.07 8.48
C LYS A 142 7.94 -7.21 8.92
N VAL A 143 8.10 -5.90 8.88
CA VAL A 143 7.06 -4.92 9.19
C VAL A 143 6.92 -3.98 8.01
N LEU A 144 5.71 -3.71 7.57
CA LEU A 144 5.43 -2.74 6.51
C LEU A 144 5.94 -1.36 6.93
N SER A 145 6.87 -0.78 6.16
CA SER A 145 7.49 0.49 6.50
C SER A 145 6.45 1.62 6.62
N LYS A 146 5.38 1.60 5.85
CA LYS A 146 4.29 2.59 5.91
C LYS A 146 3.49 2.54 7.23
N GLU A 147 3.47 1.39 7.91
CA GLU A 147 2.77 1.21 9.18
C GLU A 147 3.66 1.54 10.39
N ILE A 148 4.97 1.72 10.18
CA ILE A 148 5.89 2.09 11.26
C ILE A 148 5.71 3.57 11.56
N LEU A 149 5.34 3.89 12.81
CA LEU A 149 5.22 5.26 13.29
C LEU A 149 6.60 5.90 13.47
N TYR A 150 7.48 5.21 14.20
CA TYR A 150 8.84 5.65 14.44
C TYR A 150 9.71 4.52 14.97
N PHE A 151 11.01 4.74 14.89
CA PHE A 151 12.04 3.95 15.56
C PHE A 151 12.60 4.76 16.72
N GLU A 152 12.74 4.12 17.87
CA GLU A 152 13.35 4.68 19.07
C GLU A 152 14.64 3.93 19.40
N SER A 153 15.74 4.64 19.60
CA SER A 153 16.99 4.07 20.09
C SER A 153 17.09 4.20 21.60
N LYS A 154 17.18 3.08 22.30
CA LYS A 154 17.35 3.02 23.75
C LYS A 154 18.36 1.94 24.14
N ALA A 155 19.46 2.32 24.79
CA ALA A 155 20.47 1.40 25.34
C ALA A 155 20.95 0.31 24.36
N ARG A 156 21.34 0.67 23.13
CA ARG A 156 21.77 -0.23 22.02
C ARG A 156 20.67 -1.10 21.42
N GLN A 157 19.43 -0.87 21.79
CA GLN A 157 18.27 -1.50 21.16
C GLN A 157 17.50 -0.49 20.35
N ILE A 158 16.87 -0.98 19.30
CA ILE A 158 15.93 -0.24 18.49
C ILE A 158 14.54 -0.78 18.77
N ASN A 159 13.66 0.08 19.25
CA ASN A 159 12.24 -0.20 19.38
C ASN A 159 11.53 0.31 18.13
N ILE A 160 10.73 -0.54 17.51
CA ILE A 160 9.86 -0.20 16.38
C ILE A 160 8.45 -0.01 16.93
N HIS A 161 7.89 1.16 16.76
CA HIS A 161 6.51 1.47 17.12
C HIS A 161 5.62 1.44 15.88
N VAL A 162 4.60 0.59 15.88
CA VAL A 162 3.72 0.34 14.72
C VAL A 162 2.33 0.93 14.98
N ARG A 163 1.64 1.29 13.92
CA ARG A 163 0.34 1.96 13.94
C ARG A 163 -0.76 1.14 14.64
N ASP A 164 -0.70 -0.19 14.56
CA ASP A 164 -1.62 -1.12 15.23
C ASP A 164 -1.38 -1.27 16.73
N GLY A 165 -0.39 -0.53 17.30
CA GLY A 165 0.02 -0.59 18.71
C GLY A 165 1.08 -1.65 18.99
N ASN A 166 1.45 -2.49 18.05
CA ASN A 166 2.52 -3.47 18.21
C ASN A 166 3.87 -2.77 18.36
N LYS A 167 4.75 -3.39 19.17
CA LYS A 167 6.13 -2.95 19.37
C LYS A 167 7.08 -4.13 19.14
N TYR A 168 8.12 -3.86 18.38
CA TYR A 168 9.19 -4.82 18.15
C TYR A 168 10.51 -4.26 18.64
N VAL A 169 11.43 -5.14 19.05
CA VAL A 169 12.73 -4.73 19.57
C VAL A 169 13.82 -5.56 18.87
N PHE A 170 14.90 -4.91 18.47
CA PHE A 170 16.09 -5.60 17.98
C PHE A 170 17.36 -4.84 18.36
N ASN A 171 18.51 -5.51 18.33
CA ASN A 171 19.80 -4.88 18.59
C ASN A 171 20.33 -4.20 17.33
N GLY A 172 20.70 -2.92 17.41
CA GLY A 172 21.20 -2.17 16.26
C GLY A 172 21.43 -0.70 16.58
N LYS A 173 21.84 0.03 15.53
CA LYS A 173 22.02 1.49 15.60
C LYS A 173 20.99 2.19 14.73
N LEU A 174 20.46 3.30 15.20
CA LEU A 174 19.47 4.07 14.45
C LEU A 174 20.01 4.63 13.12
N SER A 175 21.33 4.88 13.04
CA SER A 175 22.01 5.28 11.79
C SER A 175 22.04 4.17 10.72
N GLU A 176 22.08 2.89 11.12
CA GLU A 176 22.01 1.75 10.23
C GLU A 176 20.58 1.57 9.70
N VAL A 177 19.57 1.76 10.58
CA VAL A 177 18.16 1.78 10.21
C VAL A 177 17.89 2.89 9.21
N GLU A 178 18.34 4.12 9.49
CA GLU A 178 18.19 5.28 8.61
C GLU A 178 18.79 5.02 7.22
N LYS A 179 20.02 4.47 7.17
CA LYS A 179 20.67 4.10 5.91
C LYS A 179 19.92 3.00 5.15
N GLY A 180 19.39 1.98 5.86
CA GLY A 180 18.61 0.91 5.24
C GLY A 180 17.27 1.37 4.67
N LEU A 181 16.69 2.42 5.25
CA LEU A 181 15.41 3.01 4.80
C LEU A 181 15.59 4.08 3.72
N SER A 182 16.81 4.59 3.48
CA SER A 182 17.07 5.71 2.54
C SER A 182 16.74 5.39 1.08
N SER A 183 16.77 4.11 0.70
CA SER A 183 16.38 3.63 -0.65
C SER A 183 14.87 3.35 -0.78
N GLY A 184 14.13 3.41 0.33
CA GLY A 184 12.69 3.15 0.37
C GLY A 184 11.87 4.37 -0.06
N LYS A 185 10.61 4.12 -0.45
CA LYS A 185 9.66 5.21 -0.81
C LYS A 185 9.03 5.89 0.42
N VAL A 186 9.12 5.29 1.60
CA VAL A 186 8.64 5.88 2.84
C VAL A 186 9.75 6.75 3.42
N THR A 187 9.49 8.05 3.51
CA THR A 187 10.44 9.01 4.07
C THR A 187 10.42 8.94 5.59
N PHE A 188 11.57 8.63 6.19
CA PHE A 188 11.79 8.72 7.62
C PHE A 188 12.69 9.90 7.95
N LEU A 189 12.29 10.69 8.94
CA LEU A 189 13.03 11.87 9.39
C LEU A 189 13.72 11.62 10.73
N ARG A 190 15.03 11.86 10.78
CA ARG A 190 15.82 11.80 12.01
C ARG A 190 15.63 13.06 12.84
N ILE A 191 14.59 13.13 13.64
CA ILE A 191 14.23 14.34 14.42
C ILE A 191 15.02 14.50 15.71
N HIS A 192 15.64 13.42 16.19
CA HIS A 192 16.41 13.39 17.45
C HIS A 192 17.50 12.31 17.38
N GLN A 193 18.52 12.38 18.23
CA GLN A 193 19.52 11.30 18.33
C GLN A 193 18.89 9.92 18.59
N SER A 194 17.72 9.88 19.24
CA SER A 194 17.00 8.67 19.60
C SER A 194 15.77 8.40 18.76
N TYR A 195 15.33 9.29 17.86
CA TYR A 195 14.07 9.14 17.11
C TYR A 195 14.24 9.31 15.61
N LEU A 196 13.74 8.31 14.86
CA LEU A 196 13.59 8.33 13.40
C LEU A 196 12.12 8.12 13.09
N VAL A 197 11.42 9.14 12.55
CA VAL A 197 9.96 9.23 12.47
C VAL A 197 9.49 9.13 11.04
N ASN A 198 8.41 8.40 10.81
CA ASN A 198 7.74 8.35 9.52
C ASN A 198 7.06 9.70 9.22
N TYR A 199 7.54 10.37 8.15
CA TYR A 199 7.05 11.70 7.76
C TYR A 199 5.54 11.72 7.48
N LEU A 200 5.03 10.70 6.78
CA LEU A 200 3.61 10.61 6.40
C LEU A 200 2.67 10.44 7.60
N LEU A 201 3.18 10.02 8.76
CA LEU A 201 2.39 9.78 9.97
C LEU A 201 2.54 10.91 11.00
N ILE A 202 3.14 12.04 10.62
CA ILE A 202 3.16 13.27 11.43
C ILE A 202 1.83 14.00 11.22
N LYS A 203 1.04 14.11 12.29
CA LYS A 203 -0.23 14.85 12.31
C LYS A 203 -0.04 16.36 12.41
N SER A 204 0.90 16.78 13.26
CA SER A 204 1.22 18.20 13.47
C SER A 204 2.61 18.36 14.04
N ARG A 205 3.13 19.58 13.96
CA ARG A 205 4.44 19.94 14.53
C ARG A 205 4.45 21.30 15.19
N SER A 206 5.33 21.44 16.17
CA SER A 206 5.76 22.72 16.73
C SER A 206 7.26 22.94 16.43
N LYS A 207 7.84 23.99 16.97
CA LYS A 207 9.29 24.25 16.86
C LYS A 207 10.13 23.12 17.50
N SER A 208 9.66 22.54 18.60
CA SER A 208 10.40 21.59 19.44
C SER A 208 9.84 20.17 19.44
N ASN A 209 8.67 19.93 18.85
CA ASN A 209 8.00 18.63 18.91
C ASN A 209 7.28 18.29 17.61
N VAL A 210 7.11 16.99 17.33
CA VAL A 210 6.15 16.44 16.38
C VAL A 210 5.06 15.68 17.13
N THR A 211 3.82 15.78 16.65
CA THR A 211 2.70 14.96 17.13
C THR A 211 2.34 13.98 16.04
N LEU A 212 2.30 12.69 16.34
CA LEU A 212 1.94 11.63 15.41
C LEU A 212 0.42 11.46 15.32
N ILE A 213 -0.03 10.72 14.30
CA ILE A 213 -1.46 10.43 14.07
C ILE A 213 -2.13 9.69 15.25
N ASN A 214 -1.36 8.92 16.03
CA ASN A 214 -1.82 8.23 17.23
C ASN A 214 -1.84 9.12 18.49
N GLY A 215 -1.44 10.40 18.38
CA GLY A 215 -1.38 11.37 19.47
C GLY A 215 -0.08 11.40 20.28
N GLU A 216 0.86 10.52 20.00
CA GLU A 216 2.18 10.56 20.65
C GLU A 216 2.96 11.83 20.25
N VAL A 217 3.65 12.42 21.22
CA VAL A 217 4.45 13.63 21.02
C VAL A 217 5.92 13.29 21.21
N LEU A 218 6.74 13.54 20.20
CA LEU A 218 8.17 13.27 20.18
C LEU A 218 8.98 14.58 20.07
N PRO A 219 10.09 14.71 20.83
CA PRO A 219 10.90 15.93 20.80
C PRO A 219 11.78 16.00 19.54
N ILE A 220 11.98 17.22 19.04
CA ILE A 220 12.96 17.54 18.01
C ILE A 220 14.19 18.15 18.68
N SER A 221 15.38 17.58 18.44
CA SER A 221 16.62 18.16 18.98
C SER A 221 16.94 19.53 18.36
N GLU A 222 17.62 20.40 19.12
CA GLU A 222 17.92 21.77 18.68
C GLU A 222 18.68 21.82 17.35
N ASP A 223 19.63 20.92 17.13
CA ASP A 223 20.40 20.82 15.88
C ASP A 223 19.49 20.52 14.69
N ARG A 224 18.46 19.67 14.89
CA ARG A 224 17.53 19.26 13.86
C ARG A 224 16.41 20.27 13.60
N GLN A 225 16.08 21.12 14.57
CA GLN A 225 15.05 22.17 14.38
C GLN A 225 15.39 23.12 13.23
N LYS A 226 16.68 23.41 13.00
CA LYS A 226 17.12 24.27 11.90
C LYS A 226 17.01 23.58 10.55
N GLU A 227 17.40 22.30 10.47
CA GLU A 227 17.37 21.48 9.27
C GLU A 227 15.92 21.26 8.80
N TYR A 228 15.05 20.80 9.69
CA TYR A 228 13.66 20.52 9.39
C TYR A 228 12.79 21.77 9.21
N GLY A 229 13.18 22.89 9.76
CA GLY A 229 12.56 24.18 9.49
C GLY A 229 12.65 24.61 8.02
N ARG A 230 13.60 24.05 7.23
CA ARG A 230 13.73 24.27 5.78
C ARG A 230 13.00 23.21 4.96
N LEU A 231 13.14 21.94 5.29
CA LEU A 231 12.52 20.81 4.58
C LEU A 231 10.98 20.87 4.62
N LEU A 232 10.42 21.29 5.74
CA LEU A 232 8.99 21.34 5.98
C LEU A 232 8.34 22.69 5.58
N ARG A 233 9.12 23.69 5.09
CA ARG A 233 8.59 24.91 4.48
C ARG A 233 8.24 24.75 2.99
N GLY A 234 8.62 23.63 2.37
CA GLY A 234 8.27 23.28 0.99
C GLY A 234 6.89 22.63 0.86
N ASP A 235 6.23 22.29 1.97
CA ASP A 235 4.86 21.79 1.95
C ASP A 235 3.92 22.96 1.59
N ILE A 236 3.20 22.81 0.49
CA ILE A 236 2.23 23.80 0.01
C ILE A 236 1.14 23.94 1.07
N TYR A 237 1.12 25.09 1.75
CA TYR A 237 -0.03 25.50 2.55
C TYR A 237 -1.12 25.99 1.58
N VAL A 238 -2.22 25.25 1.48
CA VAL A 238 -3.46 25.71 0.85
C VAL A 238 -4.30 26.42 1.89
#